data_9938dd8643fc4a8afafab45877f3b605
#
_entry.id   9938dd8643fc4a8afafab45877f3b605
#
_cell.length_a   1.000
_cell.length_b   1.000
_cell.length_c   1.000
_cell.angle_alpha   90.00
_cell.angle_beta   90.00
_cell.angle_gamma   90.00
#
_symmetry.space_group_name_H-M   'P 1'
#
loop_
_entity.id
_entity.type
_entity.pdbx_description
1 polymer ?
#
loop_
_entity_poly.entity_id
_entity_poly.type
_entity_poly.pdbx_seq_one_letter_code
_entity_poly.pdbx_strand_id
1 'polypeptide(L)'
;DMSPRALEEVIYFAAYVVIDPKDTPLEHKSIMTEREYRERLREYGAGSFVAKMGAEAIQDLLKQVDLPTEIAALKEELKTATGQKRIKAVRRLDVLDAFQKSGNKPEWMILNILPVIPPDLRPMVQLDGGRFAASDLNELYRRVINRNNRLARLLELNAPGIIVQNEKRMLQEAVDALIDNGRRGRPITGPGSRPLKSLSHMLKGKQGRFRQNLLGKRVDFSGRSVIAVGPTLKMYQCGVPREMAIELFKPFVMREIVAREIAGNVKAAKRLIERGDDRIWDILEEVIKEHPV
;
A
#
# COMPACT_ATOMS: atom_id res chain seq x y z
N ASP A 1 1.85 19.19 20.52
CA ASP A 1 1.13 19.36 19.24
C ASP A 1 1.98 20.15 18.25
N MET A 2 2.55 19.46 17.26
CA MET A 2 3.23 20.12 16.13
C MET A 2 2.23 20.32 14.99
N SER A 3 2.34 21.43 14.25
CA SER A 3 1.55 21.60 13.03
C SER A 3 2.00 20.61 11.95
N PRO A 4 1.12 20.20 11.01
CA PRO A 4 1.53 19.30 9.92
C PRO A 4 2.71 19.82 9.10
N ARG A 5 2.77 21.13 8.86
CA ARG A 5 3.88 21.77 8.15
C ARG A 5 5.20 21.66 8.93
N ALA A 6 5.17 21.97 10.22
CA ALA A 6 6.31 21.88 11.11
C ALA A 6 6.84 20.44 11.20
N LEU A 7 5.93 19.46 11.32
CA LEU A 7 6.28 18.05 11.31
C LEU A 7 6.95 17.64 9.99
N GLU A 8 6.43 18.11 8.86
CA GLU A 8 7.01 17.88 7.55
C GLU A 8 8.42 18.45 7.42
N GLU A 9 8.65 19.68 7.87
CA GLU A 9 9.96 20.33 7.85
C GLU A 9 11.00 19.52 8.64
N VAL A 10 10.63 18.97 9.80
CA VAL A 10 11.53 18.12 10.60
C VAL A 10 11.80 16.77 9.91
N ILE A 11 10.75 16.06 9.45
CA ILE A 11 10.89 14.72 8.85
C ILE A 11 11.78 14.76 7.60
N TYR A 12 11.68 15.83 6.79
CA TYR A 12 12.44 15.96 5.54
C TYR A 12 13.74 16.75 5.68
N PHE A 13 14.27 16.85 6.90
CA PHE A 13 15.57 17.46 7.18
C PHE A 13 15.68 18.94 6.77
N ALA A 14 14.59 19.68 6.85
CA ALA A 14 14.57 21.12 6.62
C ALA A 14 14.70 21.93 7.93
N ALA A 15 14.33 21.35 9.08
CA ALA A 15 14.39 21.99 10.36
C ALA A 15 14.77 21.01 11.48
N TYR A 16 15.40 21.54 12.53
CA TYR A 16 15.68 20.83 13.79
C TYR A 16 14.50 20.93 14.73
N VAL A 17 14.31 19.93 15.58
CA VAL A 17 13.40 19.98 16.72
C VAL A 17 14.18 19.75 18.01
N VAL A 18 13.90 20.52 19.04
CA VAL A 18 14.49 20.38 20.37
C VAL A 18 13.84 19.20 21.07
N ILE A 19 14.65 18.17 21.36
CA ILE A 19 14.23 16.97 22.07
C ILE A 19 14.41 17.15 23.58
N ASP A 20 15.52 17.73 23.98
CA ASP A 20 15.86 18.00 25.38
C ASP A 20 16.57 19.35 25.48
N PRO A 21 15.94 20.37 26.09
CA PRO A 21 16.53 21.70 26.26
C PRO A 21 17.62 21.72 27.33
N LYS A 22 17.71 20.72 28.22
CA LYS A 22 18.59 20.74 29.41
C LYS A 22 18.53 22.05 30.16
N ASP A 23 19.69 22.66 30.46
CA ASP A 23 19.82 23.92 31.21
C ASP A 23 19.71 25.17 30.33
N THR A 24 19.26 25.04 29.07
CA THR A 24 19.09 26.19 28.17
C THR A 24 17.66 26.75 28.21
N PRO A 25 17.45 28.04 27.89
CA PRO A 25 16.12 28.64 27.82
C PRO A 25 15.30 28.24 26.59
N LEU A 26 15.73 27.20 25.88
CA LEU A 26 15.02 26.68 24.71
C LEU A 26 13.74 25.93 25.11
N GLU A 27 12.67 26.12 24.38
CA GLU A 27 11.44 25.39 24.63
C GLU A 27 11.50 23.98 24.07
N HIS A 28 11.07 22.99 24.85
CA HIS A 28 10.90 21.62 24.42
C HIS A 28 9.93 21.54 23.22
N LYS A 29 10.31 20.81 22.18
CA LYS A 29 9.57 20.69 20.91
C LYS A 29 9.57 21.94 20.02
N SER A 30 10.34 22.98 20.38
CA SER A 30 10.53 24.13 19.48
C SER A 30 11.28 23.71 18.23
N ILE A 31 10.96 24.38 17.12
CA ILE A 31 11.55 24.11 15.81
C ILE A 31 12.50 25.25 15.49
N MET A 32 13.65 24.90 14.94
CA MET A 32 14.67 25.85 14.53
C MET A 32 15.26 25.50 13.18
N THR A 33 15.59 26.51 12.42
CA THR A 33 16.32 26.36 11.15
C THR A 33 17.76 25.96 11.41
N GLU A 34 18.45 25.48 10.39
CA GLU A 34 19.89 25.15 10.41
C GLU A 34 20.73 26.35 10.91
N ARG A 35 20.36 27.58 10.52
CA ARG A 35 21.04 28.81 10.92
C ARG A 35 20.85 29.06 12.43
N GLU A 36 19.64 29.04 12.91
CA GLU A 36 19.30 29.21 14.32
C GLU A 36 19.99 28.14 15.19
N TYR A 37 19.96 26.87 14.73
CA TYR A 37 20.66 25.79 15.43
C TYR A 37 22.15 26.07 15.60
N ARG A 38 22.84 26.55 14.55
CA ARG A 38 24.27 26.92 14.63
C ARG A 38 24.50 28.12 15.52
N GLU A 39 23.62 29.11 15.50
CA GLU A 39 23.69 30.30 16.38
C GLU A 39 23.53 29.88 17.86
N ARG A 40 22.52 29.06 18.19
CA ARG A 40 22.30 28.52 19.53
C ARG A 40 23.45 27.61 19.99
N LEU A 41 24.01 26.82 19.08
CA LEU A 41 25.15 25.98 19.43
C LEU A 41 26.42 26.80 19.77
N ARG A 42 26.61 27.99 19.16
CA ARG A 42 27.69 28.91 19.49
C ARG A 42 27.43 29.64 20.80
N GLU A 43 26.18 29.97 21.06
CA GLU A 43 25.76 30.70 22.25
C GLU A 43 25.86 29.85 23.53
N TYR A 44 25.36 28.61 23.49
CA TYR A 44 25.27 27.74 24.67
C TYR A 44 26.37 26.68 24.75
N GLY A 45 27.08 26.44 23.64
CA GLY A 45 28.12 25.40 23.56
C GLY A 45 27.63 24.06 23.07
N ALA A 46 28.59 23.24 22.63
CA ALA A 46 28.27 21.89 22.14
C ALA A 46 27.80 20.99 23.30
N GLY A 47 26.63 20.35 23.12
CA GLY A 47 26.08 19.41 24.11
C GLY A 47 25.20 20.05 25.19
N SER A 48 24.99 21.37 25.17
CA SER A 48 24.11 22.08 26.09
C SER A 48 22.62 21.79 25.92
N PHE A 49 22.22 21.35 24.76
CA PHE A 49 20.87 20.91 24.45
C PHE A 49 20.92 19.79 23.40
N VAL A 50 19.82 19.04 23.22
CA VAL A 50 19.68 18.00 22.21
C VAL A 50 18.61 18.41 21.21
N ALA A 51 19.04 18.64 19.96
CA ALA A 51 18.13 18.86 18.85
C ALA A 51 18.52 17.94 17.68
N LYS A 52 17.52 17.35 17.02
CA LYS A 52 17.71 16.43 15.90
C LYS A 52 16.78 16.77 14.76
N MET A 53 17.01 16.12 13.61
CA MET A 53 16.19 16.19 12.40
C MET A 53 15.72 14.79 12.01
N GLY A 54 14.73 14.75 11.14
CA GLY A 54 14.22 13.50 10.55
C GLY A 54 13.26 12.71 11.42
N ALA A 55 12.81 11.58 10.94
CA ALA A 55 11.88 10.70 11.65
C ALA A 55 12.45 10.18 12.98
N GLU A 56 13.79 10.04 13.09
CA GLU A 56 14.46 9.65 14.32
C GLU A 56 14.20 10.65 15.46
N ALA A 57 14.20 11.95 15.16
CA ALA A 57 13.88 12.99 16.13
C ALA A 57 12.44 12.86 16.65
N ILE A 58 11.51 12.57 15.75
CA ILE A 58 10.10 12.35 16.12
C ILE A 58 9.95 11.06 16.95
N GLN A 59 10.69 9.99 16.61
CA GLN A 59 10.70 8.77 17.40
C GLN A 59 11.17 9.02 18.83
N ASP A 60 12.23 9.79 19.01
CA ASP A 60 12.75 10.12 20.34
C ASP A 60 11.76 10.94 21.16
N LEU A 61 11.03 11.88 20.54
CA LEU A 61 9.93 12.60 21.18
C LEU A 61 8.76 11.67 21.55
N LEU A 62 8.44 10.69 20.70
CA LEU A 62 7.36 9.73 20.97
C LEU A 62 7.70 8.76 22.11
N LYS A 63 8.99 8.39 22.27
CA LYS A 63 9.46 7.57 23.40
C LYS A 63 9.30 8.26 24.75
N GLN A 64 9.30 9.60 24.77
CA GLN A 64 9.13 10.39 25.99
C GLN A 64 7.65 10.50 26.43
N VAL A 65 6.70 10.05 25.60
CA VAL A 65 5.27 10.14 25.92
C VAL A 65 4.89 9.04 26.90
N ASP A 66 4.54 9.44 28.12
CA ASP A 66 3.94 8.55 29.12
C ASP A 66 2.41 8.59 28.98
N LEU A 67 1.82 7.50 28.41
CA LEU A 67 0.40 7.43 28.12
C LEU A 67 -0.50 7.62 29.36
N PRO A 68 -0.27 6.93 30.50
CA PRO A 68 -1.10 7.08 31.68
C PRO A 68 -1.14 8.53 32.20
N THR A 69 0.01 9.15 32.32
CA THR A 69 0.13 10.53 32.84
C THR A 69 -0.54 11.55 31.90
N GLU A 70 -0.31 11.45 30.60
CA GLU A 70 -0.94 12.33 29.59
C GLU A 70 -2.46 12.17 29.57
N ILE A 71 -2.98 10.94 29.68
CA ILE A 71 -4.42 10.66 29.75
C ILE A 71 -5.03 11.26 31.00
N ALA A 72 -4.38 11.13 32.16
CA ALA A 72 -4.86 11.72 33.40
C ALA A 72 -4.90 13.28 33.32
N ALA A 73 -3.85 13.89 32.80
CA ALA A 73 -3.78 15.33 32.61
C ALA A 73 -4.88 15.86 31.68
N LEU A 74 -5.12 15.18 30.55
CA LEU A 74 -6.18 15.55 29.60
C LEU A 74 -7.59 15.37 30.18
N LYS A 75 -7.82 14.35 31.00
CA LYS A 75 -9.11 14.16 31.70
C LYS A 75 -9.37 15.31 32.69
N GLU A 76 -8.36 15.82 33.39
CA GLU A 76 -8.51 16.99 34.25
C GLU A 76 -8.73 18.26 33.41
N GLU A 77 -7.97 18.47 32.34
CA GLU A 77 -8.17 19.59 31.40
C GLU A 77 -9.60 19.64 30.85
N LEU A 78 -10.17 18.50 30.51
CA LEU A 78 -11.53 18.40 29.97
C LEU A 78 -12.63 18.85 30.93
N LYS A 79 -12.38 18.85 32.23
CA LYS A 79 -13.33 19.37 33.24
C LYS A 79 -13.50 20.91 33.16
N THR A 80 -12.46 21.61 32.73
CA THR A 80 -12.43 23.07 32.66
C THR A 80 -12.46 23.62 31.24
N ALA A 81 -12.04 22.83 30.25
CA ALA A 81 -11.93 23.25 28.86
C ALA A 81 -13.30 23.44 28.19
N THR A 82 -13.43 24.53 27.44
CA THR A 82 -14.62 24.86 26.64
C THR A 82 -14.28 25.14 25.19
N GLY A 83 -15.27 25.08 24.29
CA GLY A 83 -15.13 25.44 22.88
C GLY A 83 -14.08 24.59 22.13
N GLN A 84 -13.23 25.23 21.35
CA GLN A 84 -12.21 24.60 20.52
C GLN A 84 -11.14 23.83 21.31
N LYS A 85 -10.79 24.32 22.52
CA LYS A 85 -9.85 23.59 23.37
C LYS A 85 -10.38 22.23 23.79
N ARG A 86 -11.66 22.16 24.16
CA ARG A 86 -12.33 20.89 24.51
C ARG A 86 -12.31 19.91 23.33
N ILE A 87 -12.63 20.36 22.11
CA ILE A 87 -12.63 19.50 20.92
C ILE A 87 -11.24 18.94 20.65
N LYS A 88 -10.18 19.74 20.76
CA LYS A 88 -8.80 19.28 20.59
C LYS A 88 -8.39 18.29 21.67
N ALA A 89 -8.74 18.56 22.93
CA ALA A 89 -8.43 17.68 24.05
C ALA A 89 -9.14 16.33 23.94
N VAL A 90 -10.42 16.30 23.52
CA VAL A 90 -11.17 15.05 23.26
C VAL A 90 -10.48 14.23 22.18
N ARG A 91 -10.18 14.82 21.00
CA ARG A 91 -9.51 14.11 19.91
C ARG A 91 -8.15 13.55 20.33
N ARG A 92 -7.39 14.30 21.13
CA ARG A 92 -6.11 13.81 21.64
C ARG A 92 -6.30 12.66 22.63
N LEU A 93 -7.27 12.79 23.54
CA LEU A 93 -7.62 11.74 24.49
C LEU A 93 -8.03 10.45 23.80
N ASP A 94 -8.87 10.53 22.76
CA ASP A 94 -9.32 9.36 21.99
C ASP A 94 -8.13 8.60 21.39
N VAL A 95 -7.13 9.31 20.85
CA VAL A 95 -5.93 8.70 20.29
C VAL A 95 -5.08 8.04 21.37
N LEU A 96 -4.83 8.73 22.50
CA LEU A 96 -4.03 8.17 23.59
C LEU A 96 -4.71 6.97 24.26
N ASP A 97 -6.02 7.02 24.45
CA ASP A 97 -6.82 5.92 24.99
C ASP A 97 -6.80 4.70 24.05
N ALA A 98 -6.84 4.93 22.72
CA ALA A 98 -6.70 3.87 21.74
C ALA A 98 -5.31 3.20 21.79
N PHE A 99 -4.23 3.97 21.96
CA PHE A 99 -2.88 3.43 22.19
C PHE A 99 -2.81 2.61 23.47
N GLN A 100 -3.36 3.12 24.56
CA GLN A 100 -3.36 2.42 25.85
C GLN A 100 -4.14 1.09 25.78
N LYS A 101 -5.34 1.11 25.20
CA LYS A 101 -6.20 -0.09 25.06
C LYS A 101 -5.62 -1.14 24.13
N SER A 102 -4.96 -0.74 23.07
CA SER A 102 -4.34 -1.67 22.11
C SER A 102 -2.99 -2.22 22.57
N GLY A 103 -2.36 -1.62 23.60
CA GLY A 103 -1.02 -1.98 24.04
C GLY A 103 0.09 -1.55 23.06
N ASN A 104 -0.24 -0.76 22.05
CA ASN A 104 0.74 -0.24 21.09
C ASN A 104 1.53 0.92 21.70
N LYS A 105 2.82 0.98 21.38
CA LYS A 105 3.67 2.10 21.80
C LYS A 105 3.64 3.22 20.77
N PRO A 106 3.59 4.51 21.20
CA PRO A 106 3.59 5.64 20.30
C PRO A 106 4.79 5.68 19.34
N GLU A 107 5.97 5.26 19.80
CA GLU A 107 7.20 5.18 18.98
C GLU A 107 7.12 4.24 17.79
N TRP A 108 6.18 3.28 17.80
CA TRP A 108 5.97 2.35 16.68
C TRP A 108 5.31 3.00 15.45
N MET A 109 4.86 4.26 15.56
CA MET A 109 4.45 5.03 14.39
C MET A 109 5.61 5.33 13.43
N ILE A 110 6.86 5.21 13.93
CA ILE A 110 8.07 5.34 13.13
C ILE A 110 8.61 3.95 12.81
N LEU A 111 8.75 3.64 11.54
CA LEU A 111 9.26 2.36 11.07
C LEU A 111 10.79 2.33 11.13
N ASN A 112 11.35 1.41 11.89
CA ASN A 112 12.79 1.11 11.89
C ASN A 112 13.12 -0.01 10.90
N ILE A 113 12.17 -0.92 10.68
CA ILE A 113 12.30 -2.05 9.76
C ILE A 113 11.16 -1.97 8.76
N LEU A 114 11.50 -1.97 7.48
CA LEU A 114 10.53 -1.98 6.38
C LEU A 114 10.29 -3.43 5.94
N PRO A 115 9.08 -3.96 6.08
CA PRO A 115 8.77 -5.31 5.61
C PRO A 115 8.75 -5.36 4.08
N VAL A 116 9.27 -6.45 3.52
CA VAL A 116 9.23 -6.72 2.08
C VAL A 116 8.15 -7.77 1.82
N ILE A 117 7.19 -7.44 0.96
CA ILE A 117 6.12 -8.39 0.61
C ILE A 117 6.68 -9.59 -0.17
N PRO A 118 6.04 -10.78 -0.06
CA PRO A 118 6.46 -11.98 -0.77
C PRO A 118 6.58 -11.80 -2.28
N PRO A 119 7.47 -12.56 -2.97
CA PRO A 119 7.68 -12.46 -4.42
C PRO A 119 6.41 -12.68 -5.25
N ASP A 120 5.51 -13.55 -4.82
CA ASP A 120 4.25 -13.85 -5.52
C ASP A 120 3.33 -12.62 -5.63
N LEU A 121 3.42 -11.68 -4.68
CA LEU A 121 2.65 -10.43 -4.68
C LEU A 121 3.32 -9.32 -5.52
N ARG A 122 4.58 -9.52 -5.94
CA ARG A 122 5.35 -8.62 -6.81
C ARG A 122 6.08 -9.40 -7.91
N PRO A 123 5.37 -10.13 -8.74
CA PRO A 123 5.96 -11.10 -9.67
C PRO A 123 6.88 -10.44 -10.70
N MET A 124 7.86 -11.22 -11.15
CA MET A 124 8.69 -10.94 -12.31
C MET A 124 8.50 -12.10 -13.30
N VAL A 125 7.89 -11.82 -14.45
CA VAL A 125 7.52 -12.83 -15.45
C VAL A 125 8.35 -12.63 -16.69
N GLN A 126 8.89 -13.71 -17.22
CA GLN A 126 9.58 -13.69 -18.50
C GLN A 126 8.54 -13.69 -19.66
N LEU A 127 8.67 -12.73 -20.54
CA LEU A 127 7.88 -12.62 -21.77
C LEU A 127 8.60 -13.34 -22.93
N ASP A 128 7.83 -13.65 -23.98
CA ASP A 128 8.38 -14.12 -25.22
C ASP A 128 9.45 -13.15 -25.77
N GLY A 129 10.58 -13.69 -26.22
CA GLY A 129 11.74 -12.90 -26.65
C GLY A 129 12.71 -12.49 -25.55
N GLY A 130 12.68 -13.13 -24.36
CA GLY A 130 13.68 -12.97 -23.30
C GLY A 130 13.55 -11.69 -22.48
N ARG A 131 12.50 -10.89 -22.69
CA ARG A 131 12.21 -9.69 -21.88
C ARG A 131 11.46 -10.07 -20.60
N PHE A 132 11.68 -9.30 -19.53
CA PHE A 132 10.99 -9.50 -18.27
C PHE A 132 9.95 -8.38 -18.04
N ALA A 133 8.74 -8.78 -17.65
CA ALA A 133 7.74 -7.88 -17.07
C ALA A 133 7.82 -8.00 -15.55
N ALA A 134 8.11 -6.90 -14.89
CA ALA A 134 8.21 -6.85 -13.44
C ALA A 134 7.16 -5.94 -12.85
N SER A 135 6.68 -6.26 -11.65
CA SER A 135 5.85 -5.37 -10.86
C SER A 135 6.60 -4.06 -10.56
N ASP A 136 5.88 -2.93 -10.60
CA ASP A 136 6.42 -1.62 -10.25
C ASP A 136 6.99 -1.59 -8.81
N LEU A 137 6.46 -2.42 -7.91
CA LEU A 137 6.95 -2.54 -6.53
C LEU A 137 8.41 -2.99 -6.46
N ASN A 138 8.87 -3.85 -7.38
CA ASN A 138 10.26 -4.29 -7.42
C ASN A 138 11.21 -3.11 -7.64
N GLU A 139 10.83 -2.17 -8.50
CA GLU A 139 11.61 -0.95 -8.74
C GLU A 139 11.60 -0.01 -7.53
N LEU A 140 10.45 0.14 -6.85
CA LEU A 140 10.34 0.94 -5.65
C LEU A 140 11.15 0.35 -4.49
N TYR A 141 11.09 -0.96 -4.25
CA TYR A 141 11.95 -1.64 -3.27
C TYR A 141 13.44 -1.51 -3.61
N ARG A 142 13.80 -1.69 -4.88
CA ARG A 142 15.19 -1.53 -5.33
C ARG A 142 15.73 -0.14 -5.00
N ARG A 143 14.92 0.91 -5.19
CA ARG A 143 15.30 2.29 -4.84
C ARG A 143 15.54 2.45 -3.34
N VAL A 144 14.66 1.91 -2.51
CA VAL A 144 14.83 1.95 -1.04
C VAL A 144 16.11 1.22 -0.63
N ILE A 145 16.34 0.00 -1.12
CA ILE A 145 17.52 -0.80 -0.80
C ILE A 145 18.81 -0.08 -1.23
N ASN A 146 18.85 0.46 -2.45
CA ASN A 146 20.02 1.17 -2.95
C ASN A 146 20.32 2.42 -2.12
N ARG A 147 19.31 3.20 -1.71
CA ARG A 147 19.49 4.36 -0.83
C ARG A 147 19.96 3.95 0.56
N ASN A 148 19.38 2.89 1.11
CA ASN A 148 19.80 2.37 2.41
C ASN A 148 21.26 1.89 2.41
N ASN A 149 21.67 1.13 1.40
CA ASN A 149 23.04 0.65 1.26
C ASN A 149 24.03 1.81 1.08
N ARG A 150 23.64 2.82 0.30
CA ARG A 150 24.45 4.03 0.13
C ARG A 150 24.60 4.81 1.44
N LEU A 151 23.50 4.96 2.19
CA LEU A 151 23.54 5.59 3.51
C LEU A 151 24.47 4.83 4.47
N ALA A 152 24.35 3.51 4.55
CA ALA A 152 25.22 2.68 5.38
C ALA A 152 26.70 2.92 5.06
N ARG A 153 27.05 2.90 3.76
CA ARG A 153 28.41 3.16 3.31
C ARG A 153 28.92 4.57 3.63
N LEU A 154 28.04 5.59 3.55
CA LEU A 154 28.40 6.97 3.93
C LEU A 154 28.67 7.10 5.43
N LEU A 155 27.90 6.37 6.25
CA LEU A 155 28.12 6.34 7.70
C LEU A 155 29.43 5.63 8.07
N GLU A 156 29.75 4.50 7.43
CA GLU A 156 31.00 3.77 7.61
C GLU A 156 32.22 4.64 7.24
N LEU A 157 32.10 5.44 6.19
CA LEU A 157 33.17 6.35 5.72
C LEU A 157 33.25 7.65 6.51
N ASN A 158 32.42 7.85 7.54
CA ASN A 158 32.33 9.11 8.30
C ASN A 158 32.16 10.33 7.39
N ALA A 159 31.29 10.24 6.38
CA ALA A 159 31.07 11.31 5.41
C ALA A 159 30.54 12.59 6.10
N PRO A 160 30.76 13.77 5.50
CA PRO A 160 30.26 15.04 6.04
C PRO A 160 28.76 15.01 6.36
N GLY A 161 28.37 15.56 7.50
CA GLY A 161 26.99 15.49 8.02
C GLY A 161 25.93 15.95 7.01
N ILE A 162 26.21 16.96 6.21
CA ILE A 162 25.28 17.48 5.19
C ILE A 162 24.99 16.42 4.09
N ILE A 163 25.97 15.60 3.73
CA ILE A 163 25.82 14.53 2.74
C ILE A 163 24.97 13.41 3.35
N VAL A 164 25.23 13.04 4.59
CA VAL A 164 24.47 12.02 5.32
C VAL A 164 23.01 12.46 5.50
N GLN A 165 22.75 13.71 5.91
CA GLN A 165 21.42 14.26 6.02
C GLN A 165 20.64 14.24 4.70
N ASN A 166 21.30 14.61 3.59
CA ASN A 166 20.68 14.56 2.26
C ASN A 166 20.34 13.13 1.84
N GLU A 167 21.21 12.15 2.12
CA GLU A 167 20.91 10.74 1.80
C GLU A 167 19.79 10.18 2.69
N LYS A 168 19.75 10.55 3.98
CA LYS A 168 18.63 10.21 4.87
C LYS A 168 17.30 10.77 4.34
N ARG A 169 17.29 12.04 3.87
CA ARG A 169 16.11 12.65 3.23
C ARG A 169 15.68 11.88 1.98
N MET A 170 16.62 11.51 1.12
CA MET A 170 16.33 10.76 -0.10
C MET A 170 15.84 9.33 0.19
N LEU A 171 16.30 8.71 1.28
CA LEU A 171 15.78 7.43 1.76
C LEU A 171 14.33 7.58 2.23
N GLN A 172 14.02 8.63 3.01
CA GLN A 172 12.65 8.94 3.44
C GLN A 172 11.73 9.10 2.21
N GLU A 173 12.14 9.87 1.22
CA GLU A 173 11.37 10.07 -0.03
C GLU A 173 11.15 8.75 -0.80
N ALA A 174 12.14 7.85 -0.81
CA ALA A 174 12.01 6.55 -1.45
C ALA A 174 10.99 5.65 -0.73
N VAL A 175 10.97 5.67 0.61
CA VAL A 175 9.98 4.93 1.41
C VAL A 175 8.58 5.51 1.23
N ASP A 176 8.45 6.84 1.20
CA ASP A 176 7.17 7.50 0.94
C ASP A 176 6.59 7.11 -0.43
N ALA A 177 7.44 7.06 -1.46
CA ALA A 177 7.03 6.64 -2.79
C ALA A 177 6.62 5.16 -2.83
N LEU A 178 7.25 4.29 -2.05
CA LEU A 178 6.84 2.89 -1.93
C LEU A 178 5.44 2.76 -1.31
N ILE A 179 5.13 3.56 -0.30
CA ILE A 179 3.84 3.52 0.41
C ILE A 179 2.74 4.18 -0.41
N ASP A 180 2.93 5.42 -0.85
CA ASP A 180 1.93 6.19 -1.62
C ASP A 180 2.61 7.16 -2.60
N ASN A 181 2.99 6.66 -3.77
CA ASN A 181 3.71 7.43 -4.79
C ASN A 181 2.87 8.59 -5.33
N GLY A 182 3.40 9.80 -5.25
CA GLY A 182 2.74 11.03 -5.69
C GLY A 182 1.90 11.72 -4.62
N ARG A 183 1.85 11.22 -3.39
CA ARG A 183 1.21 11.92 -2.28
C ARG A 183 1.93 13.22 -1.93
N ARG A 184 3.26 13.22 -2.03
CA ARG A 184 4.12 14.37 -1.81
C ARG A 184 4.93 14.68 -3.07
N GLY A 185 4.69 15.82 -3.67
CA GLY A 185 5.42 16.27 -4.85
C GLY A 185 5.14 15.46 -6.12
N ARG A 186 6.11 15.46 -7.04
CA ARG A 186 5.99 14.74 -8.29
C ARG A 186 6.15 13.24 -8.09
N PRO A 187 5.27 12.41 -8.66
CA PRO A 187 5.40 10.97 -8.54
C PRO A 187 6.67 10.46 -9.24
N ILE A 188 7.25 9.40 -8.69
CA ILE A 188 8.31 8.67 -9.36
C ILE A 188 7.73 7.94 -10.56
N THR A 189 8.35 8.12 -11.73
CA THR A 189 7.92 7.55 -13.00
C THR A 189 8.84 6.44 -13.48
N GLY A 190 8.28 5.52 -14.23
CA GLY A 190 8.98 4.49 -14.98
C GLY A 190 9.18 4.89 -16.46
N PRO A 191 9.50 3.95 -17.34
CA PRO A 191 9.58 4.15 -18.77
C PRO A 191 8.28 4.77 -19.32
N GLY A 192 8.40 5.72 -20.26
CA GLY A 192 7.25 6.42 -20.82
C GLY A 192 6.57 7.41 -19.88
N SER A 193 7.27 7.92 -18.87
CA SER A 193 6.76 8.91 -17.90
C SER A 193 5.51 8.46 -17.12
N ARG A 194 5.20 7.15 -17.11
CA ARG A 194 4.10 6.59 -16.34
C ARG A 194 4.45 6.54 -14.84
N PRO A 195 3.60 7.08 -13.94
CA PRO A 195 3.80 6.93 -12.50
C PRO A 195 3.84 5.45 -12.09
N LEU A 196 4.80 5.09 -11.24
CA LEU A 196 4.89 3.73 -10.69
C LEU A 196 3.77 3.48 -9.68
N LYS A 197 3.17 2.30 -9.73
CA LYS A 197 2.12 1.87 -8.79
C LYS A 197 2.76 1.50 -7.45
N SER A 198 2.42 2.27 -6.40
CA SER A 198 2.84 2.02 -5.02
C SER A 198 1.92 1.03 -4.30
N LEU A 199 2.25 0.66 -3.05
CA LEU A 199 1.42 -0.20 -2.20
C LEU A 199 -0.01 0.34 -2.06
N SER A 200 -0.16 1.65 -1.86
CA SER A 200 -1.46 2.32 -1.77
C SER A 200 -2.30 2.13 -3.06
N HIS A 201 -1.68 2.26 -4.23
CA HIS A 201 -2.35 2.06 -5.52
C HIS A 201 -2.76 0.60 -5.76
N MET A 202 -2.07 -0.36 -5.14
CA MET A 202 -2.46 -1.77 -5.21
C MET A 202 -3.73 -2.10 -4.41
N LEU A 203 -4.09 -1.26 -3.45
CA LEU A 203 -5.27 -1.46 -2.59
C LEU A 203 -6.46 -0.61 -3.01
N LYS A 204 -6.22 0.62 -3.50
CA LYS A 204 -7.23 1.61 -3.85
C LYS A 204 -7.83 1.41 -5.25
N GLY A 205 -9.05 1.95 -5.45
CA GLY A 205 -9.72 2.08 -6.74
C GLY A 205 -10.32 0.80 -7.30
N LYS A 206 -10.81 0.86 -8.55
CA LYS A 206 -11.49 -0.26 -9.24
C LYS A 206 -10.58 -1.46 -9.48
N GLN A 207 -9.30 -1.21 -9.73
CA GLN A 207 -8.27 -2.22 -10.00
C GLN A 207 -7.47 -2.59 -8.75
N GLY A 208 -7.85 -2.06 -7.59
CA GLY A 208 -7.23 -2.40 -6.31
C GLY A 208 -7.69 -3.76 -5.80
N ARG A 209 -6.91 -4.32 -4.89
CA ARG A 209 -7.11 -5.66 -4.33
C ARG A 209 -8.50 -5.85 -3.72
N PHE A 210 -9.02 -4.85 -3.03
CA PHE A 210 -10.35 -4.93 -2.41
C PHE A 210 -11.46 -5.10 -3.46
N ARG A 211 -11.52 -4.23 -4.46
CA ARG A 211 -12.62 -4.24 -5.44
C ARG A 211 -12.47 -5.28 -6.52
N GLN A 212 -11.26 -5.62 -6.92
CA GLN A 212 -11.01 -6.53 -8.04
C GLN A 212 -10.88 -7.99 -7.62
N ASN A 213 -10.40 -8.28 -6.40
CA ASN A 213 -10.05 -9.64 -6.00
C ASN A 213 -10.76 -10.13 -4.73
N LEU A 214 -11.25 -9.23 -3.85
CA LEU A 214 -11.88 -9.59 -2.58
C LEU A 214 -13.39 -9.45 -2.58
N LEU A 215 -13.93 -8.31 -3.03
CA LEU A 215 -15.38 -8.10 -3.12
C LEU A 215 -16.03 -8.85 -4.28
N GLY A 216 -15.23 -9.23 -5.27
CA GLY A 216 -15.66 -10.04 -6.40
C GLY A 216 -14.45 -10.65 -7.07
N LYS A 217 -14.58 -11.88 -7.56
CA LYS A 217 -13.54 -12.61 -8.28
C LYS A 217 -14.09 -13.05 -9.62
N ARG A 218 -13.21 -13.21 -10.61
CA ARG A 218 -13.53 -13.95 -11.81
C ARG A 218 -13.60 -15.44 -11.44
N VAL A 219 -14.65 -16.10 -11.85
CA VAL A 219 -14.85 -17.53 -11.63
C VAL A 219 -14.84 -18.25 -12.99
N ASP A 220 -14.47 -19.52 -12.96
CA ASP A 220 -14.49 -20.35 -14.16
C ASP A 220 -15.95 -20.61 -14.60
N PHE A 221 -16.12 -20.96 -15.87
CA PHE A 221 -17.43 -21.24 -16.48
C PHE A 221 -18.45 -20.11 -16.30
N SER A 222 -18.00 -18.89 -16.42
CA SER A 222 -18.82 -17.68 -16.40
C SER A 222 -18.50 -16.80 -17.61
N GLY A 223 -19.49 -16.06 -18.07
CA GLY A 223 -19.34 -15.17 -19.22
C GLY A 223 -20.10 -13.85 -19.03
N ARG A 224 -19.77 -12.88 -19.85
CA ARG A 224 -20.44 -11.59 -19.91
C ARG A 224 -20.56 -11.10 -21.34
N SER A 225 -21.75 -10.68 -21.71
CA SER A 225 -22.03 -10.12 -23.03
C SER A 225 -23.05 -9.00 -22.95
N VAL A 226 -23.29 -8.33 -24.08
CA VAL A 226 -24.32 -7.33 -24.21
C VAL A 226 -25.68 -8.01 -24.25
N ILE A 227 -26.67 -7.43 -23.54
CA ILE A 227 -28.05 -7.91 -23.54
C ILE A 227 -28.80 -7.23 -24.68
N ALA A 228 -29.47 -8.03 -25.51
CA ALA A 228 -30.33 -7.55 -26.60
C ALA A 228 -31.75 -8.10 -26.41
N VAL A 229 -32.75 -7.45 -27.01
CA VAL A 229 -34.12 -7.92 -26.99
C VAL A 229 -34.29 -9.21 -27.80
N GLY A 230 -35.10 -10.16 -27.27
CA GLY A 230 -35.44 -11.43 -27.92
C GLY A 230 -36.97 -11.60 -27.94
N PRO A 231 -37.68 -11.03 -28.92
CA PRO A 231 -39.16 -11.01 -28.91
C PRO A 231 -39.82 -12.41 -28.99
N THR A 232 -39.05 -13.40 -29.41
CA THR A 232 -39.55 -14.80 -29.50
C THR A 232 -39.31 -15.61 -28.23
N LEU A 233 -38.54 -15.08 -27.27
CA LEU A 233 -38.20 -15.75 -26.04
C LEU A 233 -39.32 -15.55 -24.98
N LYS A 234 -39.60 -16.58 -24.19
CA LYS A 234 -40.48 -16.49 -23.02
C LYS A 234 -39.77 -15.75 -21.88
N MET A 235 -40.52 -15.23 -20.89
CA MET A 235 -39.98 -14.43 -19.77
C MET A 235 -38.91 -15.15 -18.95
N TYR A 236 -38.92 -16.47 -18.93
CA TYR A 236 -37.95 -17.31 -18.20
C TYR A 236 -36.83 -17.86 -19.10
N GLN A 237 -36.76 -17.44 -20.37
CA GLN A 237 -35.76 -17.88 -21.31
C GLN A 237 -34.77 -16.77 -21.65
N CYS A 238 -33.52 -17.13 -21.80
CA CYS A 238 -32.49 -16.29 -22.38
C CYS A 238 -31.79 -17.03 -23.54
N GLY A 239 -31.41 -16.30 -24.57
CA GLY A 239 -30.59 -16.81 -25.65
C GLY A 239 -29.13 -16.57 -25.37
N VAL A 240 -28.29 -17.59 -25.44
CA VAL A 240 -26.86 -17.52 -25.25
C VAL A 240 -26.16 -17.85 -26.59
N PRO A 241 -25.12 -17.06 -27.01
CA PRO A 241 -24.33 -17.39 -28.19
C PRO A 241 -23.73 -18.81 -28.09
N ARG A 242 -23.71 -19.54 -29.20
CA ARG A 242 -23.21 -20.94 -29.21
C ARG A 242 -21.79 -21.06 -28.66
N GLU A 243 -20.90 -20.15 -29.03
CA GLU A 243 -19.52 -20.13 -28.58
C GLU A 243 -19.39 -19.93 -27.06
N MET A 244 -20.24 -19.06 -26.48
CA MET A 244 -20.31 -18.92 -25.03
C MET A 244 -20.86 -20.15 -24.35
N ALA A 245 -21.94 -20.73 -24.90
CA ALA A 245 -22.58 -21.91 -24.34
C ALA A 245 -21.61 -23.08 -24.27
N ILE A 246 -20.84 -23.36 -25.34
CA ILE A 246 -19.89 -24.46 -25.33
C ILE A 246 -18.78 -24.32 -24.30
N GLU A 247 -18.30 -23.11 -24.05
CA GLU A 247 -17.30 -22.84 -23.00
C GLU A 247 -17.88 -22.95 -21.60
N LEU A 248 -19.10 -22.48 -21.38
CA LEU A 248 -19.78 -22.56 -20.07
C LEU A 248 -20.11 -24.00 -19.68
N PHE A 249 -20.58 -24.80 -20.62
CA PHE A 249 -20.99 -26.18 -20.37
C PHE A 249 -19.90 -27.22 -20.69
N LYS A 250 -18.70 -26.77 -21.01
CA LYS A 250 -17.57 -27.64 -21.43
C LYS A 250 -17.33 -28.87 -20.54
N PRO A 251 -17.35 -28.78 -19.19
CA PRO A 251 -17.17 -29.96 -18.35
C PRO A 251 -18.26 -31.03 -18.53
N PHE A 252 -19.50 -30.56 -18.59
CA PHE A 252 -20.66 -31.45 -18.76
C PHE A 252 -20.66 -32.10 -20.14
N VAL A 253 -20.39 -31.32 -21.19
CA VAL A 253 -20.27 -31.85 -22.57
C VAL A 253 -19.13 -32.86 -22.69
N MET A 254 -17.97 -32.60 -22.07
CA MET A 254 -16.85 -33.57 -22.05
C MET A 254 -17.25 -34.84 -21.32
N ARG A 255 -17.98 -34.79 -20.24
CA ARG A 255 -18.49 -35.97 -19.52
C ARG A 255 -19.41 -36.80 -20.42
N GLU A 256 -20.36 -36.18 -21.10
CA GLU A 256 -21.30 -36.86 -21.99
C GLU A 256 -20.60 -37.48 -23.22
N ILE A 257 -19.62 -36.77 -23.81
CA ILE A 257 -18.82 -37.28 -24.90
C ILE A 257 -18.07 -38.59 -24.52
N VAL A 258 -17.52 -38.62 -23.30
CA VAL A 258 -16.84 -39.83 -22.80
C VAL A 258 -17.83 -40.91 -22.40
N ALA A 259 -18.96 -40.56 -21.76
CA ALA A 259 -20.01 -41.52 -21.36
C ALA A 259 -20.66 -42.21 -22.57
N ARG A 260 -20.79 -41.48 -23.68
CA ARG A 260 -21.32 -42.04 -24.96
C ARG A 260 -20.27 -42.74 -25.83
N GLU A 261 -19.06 -42.93 -25.31
CA GLU A 261 -17.94 -43.56 -25.99
C GLU A 261 -17.53 -42.90 -27.33
N ILE A 262 -17.95 -41.64 -27.55
CA ILE A 262 -17.53 -40.82 -28.71
C ILE A 262 -16.03 -40.50 -28.66
N ALA A 263 -15.51 -40.35 -27.44
CA ALA A 263 -14.09 -40.19 -27.17
C ALA A 263 -13.63 -41.09 -26.02
N GLY A 264 -12.47 -41.73 -26.18
CA GLY A 264 -11.94 -42.65 -25.17
C GLY A 264 -11.40 -42.02 -23.89
N ASN A 265 -11.23 -40.73 -23.86
CA ASN A 265 -10.77 -39.99 -22.67
C ASN A 265 -11.09 -38.49 -22.75
N VAL A 266 -10.97 -37.80 -21.61
CA VAL A 266 -11.23 -36.34 -21.47
C VAL A 266 -10.37 -35.52 -22.43
N LYS A 267 -9.11 -35.91 -22.68
CA LYS A 267 -8.22 -35.20 -23.58
C LYS A 267 -8.67 -35.26 -25.03
N ALA A 268 -9.18 -36.41 -25.45
CA ALA A 268 -9.77 -36.59 -26.77
C ALA A 268 -11.09 -35.83 -26.92
N ALA A 269 -11.95 -35.86 -25.88
CA ALA A 269 -13.18 -35.08 -25.82
C ALA A 269 -12.91 -33.57 -25.96
N LYS A 270 -11.92 -33.04 -25.24
CA LYS A 270 -11.52 -31.64 -25.37
C LYS A 270 -11.10 -31.26 -26.78
N ARG A 271 -10.32 -32.12 -27.44
CA ARG A 271 -9.90 -31.92 -28.85
C ARG A 271 -11.07 -31.92 -29.81
N LEU A 272 -12.08 -32.76 -29.59
CA LEU A 272 -13.30 -32.77 -30.39
C LEU A 272 -14.04 -31.44 -30.28
N ILE A 273 -14.20 -30.93 -29.06
CA ILE A 273 -14.82 -29.63 -28.81
C ILE A 273 -14.05 -28.49 -29.51
N GLU A 274 -12.74 -28.51 -29.43
CA GLU A 274 -11.86 -27.51 -30.08
C GLU A 274 -11.90 -27.55 -31.59
N ARG A 275 -12.22 -28.72 -32.20
CA ARG A 275 -12.40 -28.89 -33.65
C ARG A 275 -13.78 -28.45 -34.14
N GLY A 276 -14.77 -28.31 -33.23
CA GLY A 276 -16.12 -27.90 -33.59
C GLY A 276 -16.92 -29.01 -34.30
N ASP A 277 -16.78 -30.27 -33.87
CA ASP A 277 -17.54 -31.43 -34.44
C ASP A 277 -19.04 -31.19 -34.28
N ASP A 278 -19.83 -31.43 -35.33
CA ASP A 278 -21.28 -31.12 -35.35
C ASP A 278 -22.07 -31.90 -34.29
N ARG A 279 -21.66 -33.09 -33.92
CA ARG A 279 -22.28 -33.90 -32.85
C ARG A 279 -22.27 -33.24 -31.49
N ILE A 280 -21.37 -32.28 -31.28
CA ILE A 280 -21.25 -31.56 -29.98
C ILE A 280 -22.46 -30.66 -29.73
N TRP A 281 -23.04 -30.11 -30.79
CA TRP A 281 -24.19 -29.20 -30.64
C TRP A 281 -25.45 -29.94 -30.15
N ASP A 282 -25.68 -31.19 -30.61
CA ASP A 282 -26.79 -32.01 -30.13
C ASP A 282 -26.62 -32.36 -28.65
N ILE A 283 -25.39 -32.74 -28.27
CA ILE A 283 -25.05 -33.04 -26.87
C ILE A 283 -25.20 -31.78 -26.01
N LEU A 284 -24.75 -30.61 -26.49
CA LEU A 284 -24.87 -29.36 -25.80
C LEU A 284 -26.36 -28.99 -25.55
N GLU A 285 -27.24 -29.21 -26.53
CA GLU A 285 -28.65 -28.95 -26.40
C GLU A 285 -29.31 -29.81 -25.30
N GLU A 286 -28.91 -31.06 -25.19
CA GLU A 286 -29.37 -31.96 -24.14
C GLU A 286 -28.84 -31.52 -22.76
N VAL A 287 -27.57 -31.22 -22.66
CA VAL A 287 -26.92 -30.76 -21.41
C VAL A 287 -27.57 -29.49 -20.88
N ILE A 288 -27.91 -28.53 -21.75
CA ILE A 288 -28.55 -27.27 -21.34
C ILE A 288 -29.95 -27.53 -20.76
N LYS A 289 -30.67 -28.54 -21.20
CA LYS A 289 -31.99 -28.88 -20.62
C LYS A 289 -31.87 -29.40 -19.19
N GLU A 290 -30.80 -30.11 -18.88
CA GLU A 290 -30.54 -30.66 -17.54
C GLU A 290 -29.89 -29.66 -16.61
N HIS A 291 -29.06 -28.77 -17.14
CA HIS A 291 -28.27 -27.79 -16.38
C HIS A 291 -28.60 -26.36 -16.83
N PRO A 292 -29.71 -25.75 -16.37
CA PRO A 292 -30.04 -24.38 -16.74
C PRO A 292 -29.01 -23.37 -16.22
N VAL A 293 -28.83 -22.30 -16.96
CA VAL A 293 -27.89 -21.20 -16.62
C VAL A 293 -28.53 -20.31 -15.57
#